data_0c67c437a2012561c202a9004c2d2dc4
#
_entry.id   0c67c437a2012561c202a9004c2d2dc4
#
_cell.length_a   1.000
_cell.length_b   1.000
_cell.length_c   1.000
_cell.angle_alpha   90.00
_cell.angle_beta   90.00
_cell.angle_gamma   90.00
#
_symmetry.space_group_name_H-M   'P 1'
#
loop_
_entity.id
_entity.type
_entity.pdbx_description
1 polymer ?
#
loop_
_entity_poly.entity_id
_entity_poly.type
_entity_poly.pdbx_seq_one_letter_code
_entity_poly.pdbx_strand_id
1 'polypeptide(L)'
;MGTQRTVREVVDLIVELGLVDPDILARLPFVAESVEEPLTYYGHTEQSAVLNLLSELGIRYSFSYKAFRGIDDCTDDERREWYESALQSIAACSRGVVTITDVRLVEREPNWELLFDSNGVTESWPVYPGDDEDVEASLVFATYLTGIHTGVAERFCSVDPPDEDVSGEAVFGDPKALARLGALFGLTFGP
;
A
#
# COMPACT_ATOMS: atom_id res chain seq x y z
N MET A 1 -1.30 -30.87 16.84
CA MET A 1 -0.66 -29.55 16.95
C MET A 1 -0.08 -29.28 15.57
N GLY A 2 -0.69 -28.36 14.80
CA GLY A 2 -0.12 -27.96 13.52
C GLY A 2 1.21 -27.27 13.77
N THR A 3 2.21 -27.55 12.95
CA THR A 3 3.50 -26.86 13.00
C THR A 3 3.25 -25.41 12.65
N GLN A 4 3.51 -24.49 13.56
CA GLN A 4 3.39 -23.06 13.33
C GLN A 4 4.45 -22.65 12.29
N ARG A 5 4.04 -21.94 11.24
CA ARG A 5 4.94 -21.44 10.19
C ARG A 5 5.91 -20.41 10.78
N THR A 6 7.16 -20.44 10.29
CA THR A 6 8.15 -19.40 10.60
C THR A 6 8.03 -18.22 9.61
N VAL A 7 8.61 -17.08 9.99
CA VAL A 7 8.72 -15.91 9.09
C VAL A 7 9.47 -16.29 7.81
N ARG A 8 10.56 -17.08 7.93
CA ARG A 8 11.34 -17.57 6.78
C ARG A 8 10.48 -18.31 5.76
N GLU A 9 9.69 -19.31 6.22
CA GLU A 9 8.84 -20.09 5.33
C GLU A 9 7.85 -19.22 4.54
N VAL A 10 7.36 -18.14 5.16
CA VAL A 10 6.43 -17.22 4.50
C VAL A 10 7.15 -16.26 3.56
N VAL A 11 8.33 -15.74 3.93
CA VAL A 11 9.15 -14.92 3.04
C VAL A 11 9.60 -15.71 1.82
N ASP A 12 10.07 -16.95 1.99
CA ASP A 12 10.47 -17.83 0.89
C ASP A 12 9.29 -18.09 -0.08
N LEU A 13 8.10 -18.29 0.46
CA LEU A 13 6.88 -18.42 -0.34
C LEU A 13 6.56 -17.14 -1.12
N ILE A 14 6.67 -15.96 -0.50
CA ILE A 14 6.41 -14.66 -1.13
C ILE A 14 7.43 -14.42 -2.28
N VAL A 15 8.70 -14.79 -2.06
CA VAL A 15 9.76 -14.77 -3.09
C VAL A 15 9.44 -15.77 -4.22
N GLU A 16 9.05 -17.01 -3.89
CA GLU A 16 8.70 -18.04 -4.88
C GLU A 16 7.51 -17.61 -5.75
N LEU A 17 6.56 -16.87 -5.17
CA LEU A 17 5.43 -16.29 -5.89
C LEU A 17 5.82 -15.08 -6.76
N GLY A 18 7.05 -14.59 -6.67
CA GLY A 18 7.54 -13.43 -7.42
C GLY A 18 7.00 -12.09 -6.92
N LEU A 19 6.45 -12.05 -5.70
CA LEU A 19 5.88 -10.82 -5.12
C LEU A 19 6.97 -9.87 -4.63
N VAL A 20 8.16 -10.38 -4.29
CA VAL A 20 9.35 -9.60 -3.92
C VAL A 20 10.60 -10.23 -4.53
N ASP A 21 11.69 -9.47 -4.56
CA ASP A 21 12.95 -9.95 -5.11
C ASP A 21 13.62 -11.00 -4.20
N PRO A 22 14.38 -11.96 -4.74
CA PRO A 22 15.06 -12.99 -3.96
C PRO A 22 16.07 -12.46 -2.93
N ASP A 23 16.60 -11.26 -3.13
CA ASP A 23 17.56 -10.61 -2.24
C ASP A 23 16.91 -9.69 -1.20
N ILE A 24 15.59 -9.74 -1.05
CA ILE A 24 14.84 -8.84 -0.17
C ILE A 24 15.36 -8.84 1.27
N LEU A 25 15.71 -10.00 1.81
CA LEU A 25 16.24 -10.11 3.17
C LEU A 25 17.58 -9.40 3.36
N ALA A 26 18.41 -9.32 2.31
CA ALA A 26 19.66 -8.57 2.37
C ALA A 26 19.45 -7.06 2.49
N ARG A 27 18.29 -6.57 2.05
CA ARG A 27 17.89 -5.15 2.10
C ARG A 27 17.09 -4.78 3.33
N LEU A 28 16.55 -5.76 4.04
CA LEU A 28 15.66 -5.57 5.20
C LEU A 28 16.23 -6.28 6.43
N PRO A 29 17.21 -5.69 7.13
CA PRO A 29 17.88 -6.31 8.28
C PRO A 29 16.91 -6.73 9.38
N PHE A 30 15.88 -5.92 9.67
CA PHE A 30 14.88 -6.23 10.70
C PHE A 30 14.10 -7.53 10.38
N VAL A 31 13.68 -7.71 9.12
CA VAL A 31 13.03 -8.95 8.69
C VAL A 31 14.02 -10.12 8.73
N ALA A 32 15.27 -9.89 8.30
CA ALA A 32 16.32 -10.91 8.33
C ALA A 32 16.65 -11.41 9.75
N GLU A 33 16.58 -10.53 10.74
CA GLU A 33 16.80 -10.88 12.17
C GLU A 33 15.65 -11.73 12.73
N SER A 34 14.44 -11.57 12.22
CA SER A 34 13.23 -12.27 12.69
C SER A 34 12.87 -13.54 11.92
N VAL A 35 13.67 -13.98 10.95
CA VAL A 35 13.29 -15.08 10.05
C VAL A 35 13.07 -16.43 10.75
N GLU A 36 13.73 -16.67 11.87
CA GLU A 36 13.56 -17.90 12.66
C GLU A 36 12.39 -17.81 13.66
N GLU A 37 11.81 -16.63 13.82
CA GLU A 37 10.64 -16.43 14.68
C GLU A 37 9.38 -17.06 14.08
N PRO A 38 8.42 -17.47 14.92
CA PRO A 38 7.12 -17.89 14.42
C PRO A 38 6.41 -16.71 13.72
N LEU A 39 5.60 -17.00 12.70
CA LEU A 39 4.88 -15.98 11.95
C LEU A 39 4.07 -15.01 12.83
N THR A 40 3.53 -15.51 13.96
CA THR A 40 2.81 -14.71 14.96
C THR A 40 3.66 -13.63 15.64
N TYR A 41 4.96 -13.56 15.37
CA TYR A 41 5.80 -12.43 15.73
C TYR A 41 5.29 -11.12 15.12
N TYR A 42 4.71 -11.18 13.91
CA TYR A 42 4.17 -10.03 13.20
C TYR A 42 2.69 -9.75 13.47
N GLY A 43 1.96 -10.63 14.15
CA GLY A 43 0.52 -10.41 14.40
C GLY A 43 -0.15 -11.50 15.22
N HIS A 44 -1.33 -11.20 15.74
CA HIS A 44 -2.07 -12.12 16.60
C HIS A 44 -2.75 -13.28 15.85
N THR A 45 -3.04 -13.11 14.57
CA THR A 45 -3.58 -14.12 13.66
C THR A 45 -2.62 -14.35 12.51
N GLU A 46 -2.73 -15.48 11.80
CA GLU A 46 -1.91 -15.69 10.59
C GLU A 46 -2.20 -14.63 9.51
N GLN A 47 -3.45 -14.19 9.37
CA GLN A 47 -3.84 -13.13 8.43
C GLN A 47 -3.16 -11.81 8.77
N SER A 48 -3.35 -11.31 10.00
CA SER A 48 -2.72 -10.05 10.43
C SER A 48 -1.19 -10.13 10.36
N ALA A 49 -0.60 -11.28 10.70
CA ALA A 49 0.84 -11.48 10.63
C ALA A 49 1.37 -11.43 9.19
N VAL A 50 0.68 -12.05 8.24
CA VAL A 50 1.04 -11.97 6.81
C VAL A 50 0.91 -10.54 6.30
N LEU A 51 -0.19 -9.85 6.61
CA LEU A 51 -0.40 -8.47 6.17
C LEU A 51 0.68 -7.54 6.72
N ASN A 52 1.04 -7.67 8.00
CA ASN A 52 2.12 -6.89 8.59
C ASN A 52 3.49 -7.24 7.99
N LEU A 53 3.75 -8.52 7.72
CA LEU A 53 4.97 -8.93 7.02
C LEU A 53 5.03 -8.34 5.60
N LEU A 54 3.91 -8.29 4.85
CA LEU A 54 3.85 -7.62 3.54
C LEU A 54 4.13 -6.11 3.64
N SER A 55 3.75 -5.46 4.75
CA SER A 55 4.13 -4.07 5.02
C SER A 55 5.63 -3.92 5.24
N GLU A 56 6.24 -4.79 6.07
CA GLU A 56 7.69 -4.79 6.30
C GLU A 56 8.48 -5.11 5.02
N LEU A 57 7.93 -5.95 4.14
CA LEU A 57 8.49 -6.21 2.81
C LEU A 57 8.27 -5.08 1.80
N GLY A 58 7.54 -4.03 2.19
CA GLY A 58 7.34 -2.81 1.41
C GLY A 58 6.40 -2.95 0.22
N ILE A 59 5.49 -3.91 0.23
CA ILE A 59 4.51 -4.12 -0.86
C ILE A 59 3.04 -3.95 -0.43
N ARG A 60 2.78 -3.64 0.85
CA ARG A 60 1.45 -3.28 1.35
C ARG A 60 1.42 -1.81 1.70
N TYR A 61 0.44 -1.11 1.18
CA TYR A 61 0.07 0.23 1.61
C TYR A 61 -1.20 0.15 2.45
N SER A 62 -1.16 0.73 3.64
CA SER A 62 -2.34 0.90 4.49
C SER A 62 -2.36 2.31 5.03
N PHE A 63 -3.55 2.89 5.15
CA PHE A 63 -3.67 4.17 5.81
C PHE A 63 -4.84 4.19 6.80
N SER A 64 -4.71 5.03 7.80
CA SER A 64 -5.71 5.27 8.81
C SER A 64 -6.23 6.69 8.64
N TYR A 65 -7.55 6.89 8.77
CA TYR A 65 -8.17 8.22 8.80
C TYR A 65 -7.54 9.16 9.85
N LYS A 66 -6.86 8.62 10.85
CA LYS A 66 -6.13 9.41 11.84
C LYS A 66 -4.92 10.15 11.25
N ALA A 67 -4.39 9.68 10.12
CA ALA A 67 -3.25 10.30 9.46
C ALA A 67 -3.57 11.68 8.89
N PHE A 68 -4.83 11.98 8.61
CA PHE A 68 -5.29 13.24 8.02
C PHE A 68 -6.00 14.16 9.01
N ARG A 69 -5.96 13.85 10.31
CA ARG A 69 -6.57 14.72 11.32
C ARG A 69 -5.87 16.07 11.37
N GLY A 70 -6.67 17.13 11.26
CA GLY A 70 -6.19 18.52 11.33
C GLY A 70 -5.75 19.08 9.99
N ILE A 71 -6.08 18.44 8.87
CA ILE A 71 -5.78 18.98 7.53
C ILE A 71 -6.51 20.32 7.30
N ASP A 72 -7.65 20.56 7.96
CA ASP A 72 -8.42 21.79 7.89
C ASP A 72 -7.63 23.00 8.39
N ASP A 73 -6.77 22.80 9.40
CA ASP A 73 -5.96 23.86 10.00
C ASP A 73 -4.63 24.11 9.25
N CYS A 74 -4.35 23.29 8.20
CA CYS A 74 -3.11 23.39 7.43
C CYS A 74 -3.19 24.47 6.35
N THR A 75 -2.03 25.04 6.02
CA THR A 75 -1.85 25.87 4.83
C THR A 75 -1.92 25.04 3.55
N ASP A 76 -2.14 25.66 2.39
CA ASP A 76 -2.21 24.95 1.12
C ASP A 76 -0.90 24.22 0.76
N ASP A 77 0.25 24.80 1.15
CA ASP A 77 1.55 24.14 0.98
C ASP A 77 1.69 22.89 1.84
N GLU A 78 1.25 22.93 3.09
CA GLU A 78 1.25 21.77 3.97
C GLU A 78 0.29 20.70 3.48
N ARG A 79 -0.91 21.07 3.00
CA ARG A 79 -1.87 20.13 2.39
C ARG A 79 -1.26 19.45 1.17
N ARG A 80 -0.63 20.22 0.27
CA ARG A 80 0.07 19.66 -0.89
C ARG A 80 1.15 18.67 -0.48
N GLU A 81 1.98 19.00 0.53
CA GLU A 81 3.02 18.11 1.05
C GLU A 81 2.45 16.81 1.62
N TRP A 82 1.29 16.85 2.25
CA TRP A 82 0.60 15.67 2.75
C TRP A 82 0.15 14.74 1.61
N TYR A 83 -0.50 15.29 0.59
CA TYR A 83 -0.87 14.51 -0.60
C TYR A 83 0.36 13.92 -1.29
N GLU A 84 1.41 14.72 -1.46
CA GLU A 84 2.67 14.27 -2.07
C GLU A 84 3.29 13.12 -1.28
N SER A 85 3.40 13.24 0.04
CA SER A 85 3.94 12.22 0.91
C SER A 85 3.14 10.92 0.85
N ALA A 86 1.80 11.00 0.84
CA ALA A 86 0.93 9.84 0.74
C ALA A 86 1.06 9.14 -0.62
N LEU A 87 1.03 9.91 -1.73
CA LEU A 87 1.21 9.37 -3.08
C LEU A 87 2.59 8.74 -3.27
N GLN A 88 3.65 9.35 -2.74
CA GLN A 88 5.01 8.78 -2.77
C GLN A 88 5.10 7.48 -1.94
N SER A 89 4.42 7.40 -0.81
CA SER A 89 4.36 6.19 0.02
C SER A 89 3.63 5.06 -0.71
N ILE A 90 2.54 5.36 -1.42
CA ILE A 90 1.85 4.40 -2.29
C ILE A 90 2.80 3.91 -3.39
N ALA A 91 3.44 4.83 -4.10
CA ALA A 91 4.37 4.50 -5.18
C ALA A 91 5.53 3.61 -4.70
N ALA A 92 6.06 3.89 -3.51
CA ALA A 92 7.14 3.10 -2.91
C ALA A 92 6.77 1.61 -2.75
N CYS A 93 5.50 1.30 -2.43
CA CYS A 93 5.03 -0.09 -2.31
C CYS A 93 5.04 -0.85 -3.65
N SER A 94 5.14 -0.17 -4.77
CA SER A 94 5.20 -0.79 -6.10
C SER A 94 6.60 -1.22 -6.53
N ARG A 95 7.60 -1.07 -5.70
CA ARG A 95 9.00 -1.43 -6.01
C ARG A 95 9.53 -0.71 -7.27
N GLY A 96 9.08 0.52 -7.51
CA GLY A 96 9.48 1.35 -8.65
C GLY A 96 8.69 1.11 -9.94
N VAL A 97 7.69 0.24 -9.94
CA VAL A 97 6.77 0.05 -11.09
C VAL A 97 5.86 1.26 -11.27
N VAL A 98 5.37 1.83 -10.17
CA VAL A 98 4.63 3.09 -10.15
C VAL A 98 5.58 4.22 -9.76
N THR A 99 5.56 5.30 -10.53
CA THR A 99 6.29 6.54 -10.21
C THR A 99 5.30 7.69 -10.12
N ILE A 100 5.42 8.50 -9.08
CA ILE A 100 4.61 9.70 -8.87
C ILE A 100 5.54 10.91 -8.85
N THR A 101 5.24 11.90 -9.67
CA THR A 101 5.99 13.17 -9.75
C THR A 101 5.05 14.35 -9.95
N ASP A 102 5.56 15.56 -9.80
CA ASP A 102 4.86 16.82 -10.10
C ASP A 102 3.51 16.97 -9.37
N VAL A 103 3.48 16.65 -8.08
CA VAL A 103 2.27 16.75 -7.26
C VAL A 103 1.94 18.22 -7.01
N ARG A 104 0.74 18.63 -7.39
CA ARG A 104 0.24 19.99 -7.27
C ARG A 104 -1.19 19.98 -6.75
N LEU A 105 -1.50 20.89 -5.84
CA LEU A 105 -2.85 21.17 -5.40
C LEU A 105 -3.28 22.51 -5.97
N VAL A 106 -4.34 22.54 -6.78
CA VAL A 106 -4.80 23.70 -7.51
C VAL A 106 -6.24 24.02 -7.14
N GLU A 107 -6.47 25.23 -6.63
CA GLU A 107 -7.82 25.70 -6.37
C GLU A 107 -8.56 25.95 -7.69
N ARG A 108 -9.72 25.33 -7.83
CA ARG A 108 -10.64 25.54 -8.95
C ARG A 108 -12.06 25.67 -8.40
N GLU A 109 -12.49 26.91 -8.21
CA GLU A 109 -13.83 27.17 -7.66
C GLU A 109 -14.93 26.34 -8.38
N PRO A 110 -15.78 25.59 -7.62
CA PRO A 110 -15.88 25.59 -6.16
C PRO A 110 -14.98 24.54 -5.47
N ASN A 111 -14.15 23.80 -6.21
CA ASN A 111 -13.41 22.63 -5.73
C ASN A 111 -11.89 22.84 -5.86
N TRP A 112 -11.14 21.86 -5.35
CA TRP A 112 -9.71 21.73 -5.57
C TRP A 112 -9.42 20.57 -6.52
N GLU A 113 -8.33 20.66 -7.28
CA GLU A 113 -7.79 19.57 -8.08
C GLU A 113 -6.40 19.16 -7.56
N LEU A 114 -6.25 17.88 -7.28
CA LEU A 114 -4.97 17.23 -7.05
C LEU A 114 -4.43 16.77 -8.40
N LEU A 115 -3.36 17.37 -8.86
CA LEU A 115 -2.67 17.05 -10.11
C LEU A 115 -1.37 16.33 -9.77
N PHE A 116 -1.06 15.27 -10.49
CA PHE A 116 0.22 14.58 -10.39
C PHE A 116 0.50 13.77 -11.65
N ASP A 117 1.75 13.45 -11.91
CA ASP A 117 2.13 12.55 -12.98
C ASP A 117 2.34 11.13 -12.42
N SER A 118 1.58 10.17 -12.95
CA SER A 118 1.74 8.74 -12.69
C SER A 118 2.32 8.06 -13.93
N ASN A 119 3.56 7.59 -13.85
CA ASN A 119 4.27 6.94 -14.96
C ASN A 119 4.29 7.80 -16.24
N GLY A 120 4.41 9.13 -16.10
CA GLY A 120 4.41 10.08 -17.19
C GLY A 120 3.03 10.39 -17.78
N VAL A 121 1.96 9.94 -17.14
CA VAL A 121 0.56 10.31 -17.47
C VAL A 121 0.05 11.24 -16.38
N THR A 122 -0.41 12.43 -16.78
CA THR A 122 -0.97 13.39 -15.83
C THR A 122 -2.35 12.95 -15.40
N GLU A 123 -2.53 12.82 -14.09
CA GLU A 123 -3.80 12.59 -13.41
C GLU A 123 -4.35 13.89 -12.84
N SER A 124 -5.67 14.02 -12.86
CA SER A 124 -6.39 15.15 -12.27
C SER A 124 -7.60 14.62 -11.49
N TRP A 125 -7.58 14.86 -10.18
CA TRP A 125 -8.59 14.35 -9.28
C TRP A 125 -9.25 15.49 -8.50
N PRO A 126 -10.58 15.58 -8.48
CA PRO A 126 -11.25 16.51 -7.59
C PRO A 126 -11.04 16.07 -6.15
N VAL A 127 -10.64 17.00 -5.31
CA VAL A 127 -10.43 16.79 -3.88
C VAL A 127 -11.03 17.93 -3.07
N TYR A 128 -11.34 17.63 -1.82
CA TYR A 128 -11.89 18.59 -0.85
C TYR A 128 -10.96 18.63 0.37
N PRO A 129 -9.86 19.39 0.31
CA PRO A 129 -8.80 19.32 1.33
C PRO A 129 -9.23 19.71 2.74
N GLY A 130 -10.42 20.23 2.93
CA GLY A 130 -11.03 20.51 4.22
C GLY A 130 -11.89 19.39 4.79
N ASP A 131 -12.03 18.28 4.07
CA ASP A 131 -12.84 17.14 4.47
C ASP A 131 -11.94 15.90 4.62
N ASP A 132 -11.75 15.45 5.86
CA ASP A 132 -10.91 14.29 6.15
C ASP A 132 -11.40 13.02 5.40
N GLU A 133 -12.71 12.85 5.20
CA GLU A 133 -13.28 11.70 4.49
C GLU A 133 -12.97 11.77 3.00
N ASP A 134 -13.02 12.95 2.38
CA ASP A 134 -12.70 13.15 0.96
C ASP A 134 -11.22 12.96 0.67
N VAL A 135 -10.34 13.42 1.56
CA VAL A 135 -8.89 13.21 1.44
C VAL A 135 -8.59 11.73 1.48
N GLU A 136 -9.16 11.03 2.45
CA GLU A 136 -9.00 9.60 2.64
C GLU A 136 -9.48 8.79 1.43
N ALA A 137 -10.71 9.06 0.96
CA ALA A 137 -11.29 8.41 -0.20
C ALA A 137 -10.45 8.63 -1.47
N SER A 138 -9.95 9.84 -1.68
CA SER A 138 -9.09 10.18 -2.82
C SER A 138 -7.79 9.38 -2.83
N LEU A 139 -7.15 9.20 -1.67
CA LEU A 139 -5.90 8.44 -1.56
C LEU A 139 -6.11 6.94 -1.71
N VAL A 140 -7.18 6.37 -1.15
CA VAL A 140 -7.55 4.97 -1.40
C VAL A 140 -7.76 4.75 -2.89
N PHE A 141 -8.48 5.65 -3.53
CA PHE A 141 -8.75 5.56 -4.96
C PHE A 141 -7.47 5.67 -5.80
N ALA A 142 -6.51 6.53 -5.39
CA ALA A 142 -5.20 6.65 -6.02
C ALA A 142 -4.44 5.32 -6.03
N THR A 143 -4.55 4.55 -4.96
CA THR A 143 -3.89 3.24 -4.85
C THR A 143 -4.29 2.30 -5.99
N TYR A 144 -5.54 2.32 -6.42
CA TYR A 144 -6.01 1.47 -7.52
C TYR A 144 -5.68 2.04 -8.90
N LEU A 145 -5.85 3.34 -9.09
CA LEU A 145 -5.69 3.96 -10.41
C LEU A 145 -4.23 4.07 -10.85
N THR A 146 -3.31 4.32 -9.92
CA THR A 146 -1.88 4.44 -10.26
C THR A 146 -1.32 3.16 -10.88
N GLY A 147 -1.86 1.99 -10.55
CA GLY A 147 -1.43 0.70 -11.10
C GLY A 147 -1.77 0.50 -12.58
N ILE A 148 -2.81 1.14 -13.12
CA ILE A 148 -3.26 0.90 -14.49
C ILE A 148 -2.34 1.49 -15.56
N HIS A 149 -1.50 2.46 -15.20
CA HIS A 149 -0.59 3.15 -16.13
C HIS A 149 0.77 2.47 -16.26
N THR A 150 1.03 1.39 -15.53
CA THR A 150 2.34 0.74 -15.52
C THR A 150 2.62 -0.10 -16.76
N GLY A 151 1.60 -0.58 -17.44
CA GLY A 151 1.73 -1.49 -18.59
C GLY A 151 2.18 -2.92 -18.22
N VAL A 152 2.25 -3.25 -16.91
CA VAL A 152 2.57 -4.58 -16.39
C VAL A 152 1.34 -5.25 -15.78
N ALA A 153 1.42 -6.55 -15.50
CA ALA A 153 0.31 -7.28 -14.88
C ALA A 153 0.15 -6.94 -13.39
N GLU A 154 1.22 -6.54 -12.73
CA GLU A 154 1.26 -6.16 -11.32
C GLU A 154 0.46 -4.88 -11.09
N ARG A 155 -0.31 -4.88 -10.01
CA ARG A 155 -1.15 -3.75 -9.60
C ARG A 155 -1.44 -3.81 -8.11
N PHE A 156 -1.97 -2.72 -7.57
CA PHE A 156 -2.53 -2.73 -6.22
C PHE A 156 -3.84 -3.53 -6.20
N CYS A 157 -3.95 -4.45 -5.26
CA CYS A 157 -5.13 -5.27 -5.03
C CYS A 157 -5.66 -5.00 -3.61
N SER A 158 -6.97 -4.81 -3.48
CA SER A 158 -7.64 -4.68 -2.18
C SER A 158 -7.50 -5.96 -1.36
N VAL A 159 -7.62 -5.82 -0.05
CA VAL A 159 -7.53 -6.95 0.90
C VAL A 159 -8.91 -7.20 1.53
N ASP A 160 -9.34 -8.45 1.59
CA ASP A 160 -10.55 -8.88 2.28
C ASP A 160 -10.28 -10.19 3.07
N PRO A 161 -10.56 -10.25 4.40
CA PRO A 161 -11.01 -9.14 5.21
C PRO A 161 -9.92 -8.07 5.42
N PRO A 162 -10.30 -6.79 5.49
CA PRO A 162 -9.37 -5.72 5.80
C PRO A 162 -8.90 -5.82 7.25
N ASP A 163 -7.78 -5.20 7.54
CA ASP A 163 -7.34 -4.99 8.92
C ASP A 163 -8.32 -4.02 9.63
N GLU A 164 -8.79 -4.39 10.82
CA GLU A 164 -9.79 -3.60 11.57
C GLU A 164 -9.28 -2.20 11.98
N ASP A 165 -7.95 -2.01 12.00
CA ASP A 165 -7.31 -0.76 12.43
C ASP A 165 -7.03 0.21 11.28
N VAL A 166 -7.35 -0.15 10.03
CA VAL A 166 -7.08 0.68 8.86
C VAL A 166 -8.36 1.02 8.09
N SER A 167 -8.38 2.20 7.48
CA SER A 167 -9.52 2.68 6.67
C SER A 167 -9.44 2.24 5.22
N GLY A 168 -8.25 1.85 4.79
CA GLY A 168 -8.00 1.30 3.47
C GLY A 168 -6.63 0.66 3.37
N GLU A 169 -6.55 -0.40 2.61
CA GLU A 169 -5.29 -1.11 2.37
C GLU A 169 -5.28 -1.78 1.00
N ALA A 170 -4.10 -1.87 0.43
CA ALA A 170 -3.88 -2.59 -0.81
C ALA A 170 -2.47 -3.21 -0.84
N VAL A 171 -2.33 -4.32 -1.53
CA VAL A 171 -1.04 -4.99 -1.74
C VAL A 171 -0.69 -4.95 -3.22
N PHE A 172 0.54 -4.55 -3.52
CA PHE A 172 1.04 -4.50 -4.89
C PHE A 172 1.66 -5.83 -5.29
N GLY A 173 1.23 -6.35 -6.44
CA GLY A 173 1.78 -7.58 -7.00
C GLY A 173 0.97 -8.13 -8.18
N ASP A 174 1.41 -9.25 -8.74
CA ASP A 174 0.62 -10.00 -9.72
C ASP A 174 -0.66 -10.56 -9.05
N PRO A 175 -1.86 -10.25 -9.55
CA PRO A 175 -3.11 -10.70 -8.91
C PRO A 175 -3.24 -12.20 -8.76
N LYS A 176 -2.62 -13.01 -9.66
CA LYS A 176 -2.64 -14.46 -9.57
C LYS A 176 -1.72 -14.97 -8.46
N ALA A 177 -0.57 -14.33 -8.29
CA ALA A 177 0.35 -14.63 -7.20
C ALA A 177 -0.27 -14.25 -5.84
N LEU A 178 -0.89 -13.08 -5.76
CA LEU A 178 -1.62 -12.63 -4.56
C LEU A 178 -2.79 -13.57 -4.23
N ALA A 179 -3.57 -14.01 -5.22
CA ALA A 179 -4.65 -14.96 -5.00
C ALA A 179 -4.14 -16.30 -4.46
N ARG A 180 -2.97 -16.79 -4.91
CA ARG A 180 -2.33 -18.00 -4.38
C ARG A 180 -1.87 -17.80 -2.93
N LEU A 181 -1.26 -16.67 -2.63
CA LEU A 181 -0.89 -16.31 -1.26
C LEU A 181 -2.13 -16.28 -0.36
N GLY A 182 -3.16 -15.56 -0.79
CA GLY A 182 -4.42 -15.41 -0.04
C GLY A 182 -5.09 -16.73 0.29
N ALA A 183 -5.13 -17.67 -0.67
CA ALA A 183 -5.70 -19.00 -0.46
C ALA A 183 -5.03 -19.79 0.68
N LEU A 184 -3.76 -19.52 0.98
CA LEU A 184 -3.01 -20.21 2.03
C LEU A 184 -3.24 -19.60 3.43
N PHE A 185 -3.68 -18.36 3.50
CA PHE A 185 -3.84 -17.59 4.73
C PHE A 185 -5.28 -17.11 4.98
N GLY A 186 -6.23 -17.50 4.13
CA GLY A 186 -7.63 -17.10 4.26
C GLY A 186 -7.87 -15.62 3.97
N LEU A 187 -7.05 -15.04 3.06
CA LEU A 187 -7.19 -13.69 2.55
C LEU A 187 -7.68 -13.71 1.11
N THR A 188 -8.45 -12.71 0.70
CA THR A 188 -8.82 -12.48 -0.70
C THR A 188 -8.20 -11.16 -1.15
N PHE A 189 -7.56 -11.17 -2.31
CA PHE A 189 -7.03 -9.96 -2.95
C PHE A 189 -7.88 -9.65 -4.17
N GLY A 190 -8.61 -8.54 -4.10
CA GLY A 190 -9.50 -8.05 -5.15
C GLY A 190 -8.82 -7.09 -6.14
N PRO A 191 -9.43 -6.89 -7.33
CA PRO A 191 -8.96 -5.88 -8.29
C PRO A 191 -9.21 -4.47 -7.78
#